data_b9374875f8ef57715023d9f8c1d327de
#
_entry.id   b9374875f8ef57715023d9f8c1d327de
#
_cell.length_a   1.000
_cell.length_b   1.000
_cell.length_c   1.000
_cell.angle_alpha   90.00
_cell.angle_beta   90.00
_cell.angle_gamma   90.00
#
_symmetry.space_group_name_H-M   'P 1'
#
loop_
_entity.id
_entity.type
_entity.pdbx_description
1 polymer ?
#
loop_
_entity_poly.entity_id
_entity_poly.type
_entity_poly.pdbx_seq_one_letter_code
_entity_poly.pdbx_strand_id
1 'polypeptide(L)'
;MYPMDYEEFRWALGDEVTVPMLRESFDARRPFGDALTRKLLRDFRLYMLVGGMPQAVSTYLETLNLADVDRKKREIIDIYIDDFQKIDPSGKISKMFSAIPAQLSKNASRFQQSSIVGRGYSSETVDEFLRDLEDSLTVNFAHHSDNPEVGLPSHTDYGQYKLYMGDTGLFITLAFWDNAFSDNVIYEKLLSDKLSVDLGYVYENIVAQMLVASGHKLFYHTWRSETSNHNYEVDFLLSKGTKIRPIEVKSSGYKTHKSLDGFCRKYSGNVSDRYLLYTKDLRRDEQTLLLPVMLTMFL
;
A
#
# COMPACT_ATOMS: atom_id res chain seq x y z
N MET A 1 -7.87 -5.99 15.09
CA MET A 1 -7.76 -4.51 15.28
C MET A 1 -6.94 -3.98 14.12
N TYR A 2 -7.42 -2.95 13.41
CA TYR A 2 -6.62 -2.32 12.35
C TYR A 2 -5.57 -1.39 12.96
N PRO A 3 -4.42 -1.18 12.29
CA PRO A 3 -3.49 -0.12 12.67
C PRO A 3 -4.18 1.25 12.65
N MET A 4 -3.68 2.18 13.46
CA MET A 4 -4.13 3.58 13.42
C MET A 4 -3.96 4.13 11.99
N ASP A 5 -4.96 4.82 11.50
CA ASP A 5 -4.86 5.51 10.23
C ASP A 5 -4.06 6.82 10.34
N TYR A 6 -3.93 7.56 9.23
CA TYR A 6 -3.14 8.78 9.23
C TYR A 6 -3.80 9.90 10.07
N GLU A 7 -5.12 9.95 10.13
CA GLU A 7 -5.84 10.93 10.95
C GLU A 7 -5.63 10.65 12.44
N GLU A 8 -5.82 9.40 12.86
CA GLU A 8 -5.59 8.96 14.25
C GLU A 8 -4.13 9.18 14.68
N PHE A 9 -3.17 8.93 13.78
CA PHE A 9 -1.76 9.23 14.02
C PHE A 9 -1.53 10.74 14.21
N ARG A 10 -2.17 11.62 13.43
CA ARG A 10 -2.08 13.07 13.62
C ARG A 10 -2.67 13.50 14.95
N TRP A 11 -3.82 12.94 15.34
CA TRP A 11 -4.41 13.20 16.67
C TRP A 11 -3.48 12.76 17.80
N ALA A 12 -2.83 11.62 17.70
CA ALA A 12 -1.85 11.17 18.68
C ALA A 12 -0.67 12.15 18.82
N LEU A 13 -0.31 12.86 17.74
CA LEU A 13 0.68 13.95 17.76
C LEU A 13 0.11 15.31 18.26
N GLY A 14 -1.16 15.38 18.65
CA GLY A 14 -1.83 16.61 19.05
C GLY A 14 -2.23 17.53 17.89
N ASP A 15 -2.31 17.01 16.68
CA ASP A 15 -2.67 17.76 15.48
C ASP A 15 -4.05 17.36 14.96
N GLU A 16 -5.05 18.17 15.28
CA GLU A 16 -6.43 18.02 14.83
C GLU A 16 -6.76 18.91 13.60
N VAL A 17 -5.80 19.69 13.09
CA VAL A 17 -6.03 20.73 12.07
C VAL A 17 -5.63 20.25 10.67
N THR A 18 -4.58 19.44 10.58
CA THR A 18 -4.02 19.06 9.29
C THR A 18 -5.02 18.27 8.44
N VAL A 19 -5.70 17.27 8.98
CA VAL A 19 -6.59 16.41 8.18
C VAL A 19 -7.85 17.17 7.71
N PRO A 20 -8.53 17.99 8.51
CA PRO A 20 -9.60 18.88 8.01
C PRO A 20 -9.14 19.80 6.88
N MET A 21 -7.94 20.39 6.97
CA MET A 21 -7.36 21.21 5.90
C MET A 21 -7.09 20.39 4.62
N LEU A 22 -6.58 19.16 4.75
CA LEU A 22 -6.40 18.23 3.63
C LEU A 22 -7.73 17.91 2.96
N ARG A 23 -8.79 17.66 3.74
CA ARG A 23 -10.16 17.40 3.28
C ARG A 23 -10.69 18.59 2.47
N GLU A 24 -10.61 19.79 3.01
CA GLU A 24 -11.06 21.00 2.31
C GLU A 24 -10.35 21.16 0.95
N SER A 25 -9.04 20.95 0.92
CA SER A 25 -8.25 21.06 -0.30
C SER A 25 -8.62 19.97 -1.32
N PHE A 26 -8.86 18.74 -0.86
CA PHE A 26 -9.31 17.63 -1.70
C PHE A 26 -10.68 17.90 -2.32
N ASP A 27 -11.66 18.32 -1.52
CA ASP A 27 -13.03 18.61 -1.95
C ASP A 27 -13.06 19.79 -2.94
N ALA A 28 -12.29 20.85 -2.65
CA ALA A 28 -12.15 22.02 -3.52
C ALA A 28 -11.24 21.78 -4.74
N ARG A 29 -10.54 20.65 -4.81
CA ARG A 29 -9.51 20.33 -5.81
C ARG A 29 -8.45 21.43 -5.92
N ARG A 30 -8.04 21.97 -4.77
CA ARG A 30 -7.12 23.11 -4.68
C ARG A 30 -5.72 22.64 -4.28
N PRO A 31 -4.66 23.04 -5.02
CA PRO A 31 -3.29 22.74 -4.62
C PRO A 31 -2.89 23.47 -3.33
N PHE A 32 -1.98 22.86 -2.57
CA PHE A 32 -1.43 23.42 -1.32
C PHE A 32 -0.30 24.45 -1.57
N GLY A 33 0.37 24.36 -2.70
CA GLY A 33 1.64 25.02 -3.00
C GLY A 33 2.84 24.20 -2.53
N ASP A 34 3.97 24.37 -3.22
CA ASP A 34 5.16 23.52 -3.09
C ASP A 34 5.71 23.44 -1.66
N ALA A 35 5.72 24.56 -0.94
CA ALA A 35 6.30 24.61 0.41
C ALA A 35 5.47 23.79 1.41
N LEU A 36 4.14 23.94 1.38
CA LEU A 36 3.24 23.21 2.26
C LEU A 36 3.18 21.73 1.87
N THR A 37 3.13 21.42 0.58
CA THR A 37 3.16 20.04 0.09
C THR A 37 4.41 19.29 0.57
N ARG A 38 5.60 19.92 0.52
CA ARG A 38 6.83 19.29 1.03
C ARG A 38 6.77 19.02 2.53
N LYS A 39 6.21 19.95 3.32
CA LYS A 39 6.01 19.74 4.75
C LYS A 39 5.06 18.57 5.01
N LEU A 40 3.89 18.58 4.38
CA LEU A 40 2.87 17.55 4.54
C LEU A 40 3.39 16.15 4.13
N LEU A 41 4.12 16.06 3.02
CA LEU A 41 4.74 14.80 2.59
C LEU A 41 5.82 14.31 3.57
N ARG A 42 6.61 15.22 4.18
CA ARG A 42 7.58 14.82 5.21
C ARG A 42 6.86 14.27 6.45
N ASP A 43 5.80 14.92 6.90
CA ASP A 43 4.99 14.48 8.03
C ASP A 43 4.29 13.14 7.72
N PHE A 44 3.79 12.96 6.50
CA PHE A 44 3.23 11.69 6.05
C PHE A 44 4.27 10.55 5.99
N ARG A 45 5.50 10.85 5.56
CA ARG A 45 6.59 9.86 5.57
C ARG A 45 6.97 9.45 6.99
N LEU A 46 6.85 10.35 7.96
CA LEU A 46 7.02 9.99 9.37
C LEU A 46 5.98 8.94 9.78
N TYR A 47 4.70 9.12 9.38
CA TYR A 47 3.67 8.10 9.60
C TYR A 47 4.02 6.77 8.92
N MET A 48 4.50 6.78 7.67
CA MET A 48 4.93 5.56 7.00
C MET A 48 6.05 4.85 7.76
N LEU A 49 6.96 5.59 8.39
CA LEU A 49 8.09 5.03 9.14
C LEU A 49 7.71 4.50 10.52
N VAL A 50 6.90 5.23 11.25
CA VAL A 50 6.42 4.82 12.58
C VAL A 50 5.41 3.69 12.44
N GLY A 51 4.51 3.79 11.46
CA GLY A 51 3.36 2.92 11.29
C GLY A 51 2.18 3.36 12.14
N GLY A 52 1.09 2.59 12.05
CA GLY A 52 -0.13 2.77 12.81
C GLY A 52 -0.26 1.82 14.02
N MET A 53 0.75 0.99 14.31
CA MET A 53 0.68 0.10 15.47
C MET A 53 0.73 0.92 16.75
N PRO A 54 -0.29 0.84 17.65
CA PRO A 54 -0.38 1.71 18.83
C PRO A 54 0.87 1.69 19.71
N GLN A 55 1.52 0.52 19.87
CA GLN A 55 2.75 0.40 20.63
C GLN A 55 3.92 1.15 19.98
N ALA A 56 4.02 1.13 18.64
CA ALA A 56 5.06 1.85 17.91
C ALA A 56 4.81 3.38 17.98
N VAL A 57 3.55 3.81 17.86
CA VAL A 57 3.15 5.22 17.99
C VAL A 57 3.44 5.73 19.41
N SER A 58 3.05 4.98 20.46
CA SER A 58 3.35 5.33 21.87
C SER A 58 4.86 5.48 22.09
N THR A 59 5.66 4.51 21.61
CA THR A 59 7.12 4.57 21.71
C THR A 59 7.67 5.82 21.02
N TYR A 60 7.13 6.19 19.86
CA TYR A 60 7.56 7.43 19.18
C TYR A 60 7.22 8.68 19.98
N LEU A 61 6.00 8.76 20.55
CA LEU A 61 5.57 9.91 21.37
C LEU A 61 6.42 10.08 22.63
N GLU A 62 6.83 8.98 23.24
CA GLU A 62 7.62 8.97 24.46
C GLU A 62 9.09 9.33 24.22
N THR A 63 9.68 8.83 23.13
CA THR A 63 11.13 8.89 22.92
C THR A 63 11.56 9.84 21.79
N LEU A 64 10.68 10.14 20.85
CA LEU A 64 10.97 10.83 19.58
C LEU A 64 12.16 10.19 18.82
N ASN A 65 12.39 8.90 19.04
CA ASN A 65 13.54 8.15 18.54
C ASN A 65 13.08 7.00 17.64
N LEU A 66 13.39 7.09 16.36
CA LEU A 66 13.01 6.06 15.38
C LEU A 66 13.74 4.72 15.59
N ALA A 67 14.89 4.71 16.28
CA ALA A 67 15.57 3.45 16.62
C ALA A 67 14.78 2.65 17.66
N ASP A 68 14.19 3.31 18.64
CA ASP A 68 13.33 2.66 19.64
C ASP A 68 12.04 2.17 19.00
N VAL A 69 11.48 2.96 18.07
CA VAL A 69 10.31 2.56 17.27
C VAL A 69 10.62 1.31 16.42
N ASP A 70 11.78 1.27 15.74
CA ASP A 70 12.17 0.09 14.94
C ASP A 70 12.31 -1.15 15.81
N ARG A 71 12.91 -1.03 17.01
CA ARG A 71 12.99 -2.13 17.97
C ARG A 71 11.61 -2.63 18.38
N LYS A 72 10.68 -1.72 18.66
CA LYS A 72 9.30 -2.06 19.03
C LYS A 72 8.57 -2.77 17.87
N LYS A 73 8.76 -2.33 16.64
CA LYS A 73 8.16 -2.98 15.46
C LYS A 73 8.72 -4.39 15.23
N ARG A 74 10.02 -4.62 15.50
CA ARG A 74 10.62 -5.96 15.46
C ARG A 74 9.97 -6.89 16.49
N GLU A 75 9.78 -6.43 17.72
CA GLU A 75 9.07 -7.19 18.75
C GLU A 75 7.64 -7.57 18.31
N ILE A 76 6.91 -6.65 17.65
CA ILE A 76 5.57 -6.91 17.12
C ILE A 76 5.61 -7.97 16.00
N ILE A 77 6.57 -7.87 15.09
CA ILE A 77 6.75 -8.85 14.01
C ILE A 77 7.08 -10.23 14.56
N ASP A 78 7.97 -10.31 15.55
CA ASP A 78 8.31 -11.58 16.22
C ASP A 78 7.08 -12.23 16.85
N ILE A 79 6.23 -11.45 17.53
CA ILE A 79 4.96 -11.94 18.09
C ILE A 79 4.04 -12.50 16.98
N TYR A 80 3.91 -11.81 15.83
CA TYR A 80 3.12 -12.32 14.70
C TYR A 80 3.68 -13.64 14.17
N ILE A 81 4.99 -13.74 14.02
CA ILE A 81 5.66 -14.96 13.55
C ILE A 81 5.41 -16.11 14.54
N ASP A 82 5.51 -15.86 15.84
CA ASP A 82 5.25 -16.85 16.88
C ASP A 82 3.77 -17.31 16.87
N ASP A 83 2.83 -16.39 16.66
CA ASP A 83 1.40 -16.72 16.58
C ASP A 83 1.09 -17.53 15.32
N PHE A 84 1.67 -17.17 14.18
CA PHE A 84 1.55 -17.97 12.96
C PHE A 84 2.13 -19.38 13.12
N GLN A 85 3.22 -19.57 13.86
CA GLN A 85 3.79 -20.89 14.13
C GLN A 85 2.92 -21.75 15.02
N LYS A 86 2.09 -21.16 15.88
CA LYS A 86 1.09 -21.89 16.69
C LYS A 86 -0.04 -22.42 15.81
N ILE A 87 -0.45 -21.64 14.79
CA ILE A 87 -1.51 -22.00 13.82
C ILE A 87 -0.95 -23.02 12.83
N ASP A 88 0.20 -22.73 12.23
CA ASP A 88 0.90 -23.57 11.26
C ASP A 88 2.31 -23.93 11.75
N PRO A 89 2.48 -25.08 12.45
CA PRO A 89 3.80 -25.55 12.89
C PRO A 89 4.79 -25.83 11.73
N SER A 90 4.32 -25.96 10.47
CA SER A 90 5.20 -26.10 9.31
C SER A 90 5.90 -24.79 8.94
N GLY A 91 5.45 -23.66 9.48
CA GLY A 91 6.00 -22.32 9.30
C GLY A 91 5.76 -21.74 7.91
N LYS A 92 4.76 -22.21 7.15
CA LYS A 92 4.46 -21.70 5.81
C LYS A 92 3.77 -20.36 5.86
N ILE A 93 2.84 -20.16 6.79
CA ILE A 93 2.17 -18.87 6.99
C ILE A 93 3.20 -17.81 7.35
N SER A 94 4.09 -18.07 8.31
CA SER A 94 5.19 -17.15 8.66
C SER A 94 6.09 -16.81 7.48
N LYS A 95 6.40 -17.79 6.63
CA LYS A 95 7.19 -17.57 5.42
C LYS A 95 6.46 -16.74 4.38
N MET A 96 5.15 -16.97 4.19
CA MET A 96 4.33 -16.17 3.28
C MET A 96 4.26 -14.72 3.73
N PHE A 97 4.01 -14.49 5.01
CA PHE A 97 4.02 -13.16 5.62
C PHE A 97 5.39 -12.46 5.42
N SER A 98 6.48 -13.12 5.78
CA SER A 98 7.83 -12.56 5.66
C SER A 98 8.29 -12.31 4.23
N ALA A 99 7.69 -12.98 3.24
CA ALA A 99 8.03 -12.83 1.84
C ALA A 99 7.32 -11.64 1.15
N ILE A 100 6.33 -11.01 1.78
CA ILE A 100 5.53 -9.93 1.18
C ILE A 100 6.41 -8.80 0.63
N PRO A 101 7.36 -8.21 1.39
CA PRO A 101 8.19 -7.14 0.86
C PRO A 101 9.02 -7.54 -0.35
N ALA A 102 9.60 -8.73 -0.33
CA ALA A 102 10.40 -9.25 -1.43
C ALA A 102 9.56 -9.57 -2.69
N GLN A 103 8.30 -9.93 -2.53
CA GLN A 103 7.39 -10.16 -3.66
C GLN A 103 6.94 -8.83 -4.30
N LEU A 104 6.59 -7.84 -3.49
CA LEU A 104 6.20 -6.52 -3.99
C LEU A 104 7.38 -5.79 -4.66
N SER A 105 8.59 -5.89 -4.11
CA SER A 105 9.78 -5.24 -4.69
C SER A 105 10.16 -5.75 -6.09
N LYS A 106 9.72 -6.96 -6.45
CA LYS A 106 9.94 -7.54 -7.79
C LYS A 106 8.95 -7.05 -8.84
N ASN A 107 7.99 -6.21 -8.49
CA ASN A 107 6.89 -5.78 -9.36
C ASN A 107 6.17 -6.97 -10.02
N ALA A 108 6.01 -8.05 -9.27
CA ALA A 108 5.30 -9.24 -9.75
C ALA A 108 3.81 -8.93 -9.87
N SER A 109 3.19 -9.32 -10.99
CA SER A 109 1.77 -9.10 -11.24
C SER A 109 0.84 -9.86 -10.28
N ARG A 110 1.39 -10.79 -9.50
CA ARG A 110 0.68 -11.56 -8.46
C ARG A 110 1.67 -12.12 -7.44
N PHE A 111 1.17 -12.46 -6.26
CA PHE A 111 1.94 -13.16 -5.24
C PHE A 111 2.31 -14.57 -5.68
N GLN A 112 3.59 -14.91 -5.62
CA GLN A 112 4.14 -16.19 -6.10
C GLN A 112 4.19 -17.22 -4.97
N GLN A 113 3.03 -17.73 -4.55
CA GLN A 113 2.92 -18.68 -3.43
C GLN A 113 3.78 -19.94 -3.59
N SER A 114 3.86 -20.50 -4.80
CA SER A 114 4.60 -21.72 -5.07
C SER A 114 6.11 -21.60 -4.82
N SER A 115 6.67 -20.40 -4.93
CA SER A 115 8.07 -20.14 -4.62
C SER A 115 8.39 -20.14 -3.12
N ILE A 116 7.35 -20.01 -2.28
CA ILE A 116 7.46 -19.87 -0.82
C ILE A 116 7.06 -21.18 -0.13
N VAL A 117 5.89 -21.70 -0.48
CA VAL A 117 5.34 -22.92 0.11
C VAL A 117 6.10 -24.17 -0.35
N GLY A 118 6.64 -24.14 -1.58
CA GLY A 118 7.36 -25.27 -2.18
C GLY A 118 6.43 -26.25 -2.87
N ARG A 119 7.01 -27.36 -3.35
CA ARG A 119 6.25 -28.43 -4.01
C ARG A 119 5.69 -29.40 -2.98
N GLY A 120 4.56 -30.04 -3.28
CA GLY A 120 4.00 -31.12 -2.48
C GLY A 120 2.80 -30.74 -1.58
N TYR A 121 2.38 -29.48 -1.60
CA TYR A 121 1.13 -29.04 -0.97
C TYR A 121 0.01 -29.04 -1.98
N SER A 122 -1.19 -29.48 -1.55
CA SER A 122 -2.40 -29.33 -2.38
C SER A 122 -2.83 -27.86 -2.46
N SER A 123 -3.57 -27.49 -3.50
CA SER A 123 -4.14 -26.14 -3.59
C SER A 123 -5.03 -25.83 -2.38
N GLU A 124 -5.79 -26.82 -1.90
CA GLU A 124 -6.67 -26.70 -0.73
C GLU A 124 -5.89 -26.31 0.54
N THR A 125 -4.75 -26.96 0.81
CA THR A 125 -3.87 -26.62 1.95
C THR A 125 -3.30 -25.20 1.83
N VAL A 126 -2.94 -24.77 0.61
CA VAL A 126 -2.45 -23.41 0.38
C VAL A 126 -3.56 -22.39 0.60
N ASP A 127 -4.78 -22.70 0.17
CA ASP A 127 -5.96 -21.86 0.39
C ASP A 127 -6.31 -21.75 1.89
N GLU A 128 -6.05 -22.79 2.69
CA GLU A 128 -6.15 -22.73 4.17
C GLU A 128 -5.13 -21.76 4.74
N PHE A 129 -3.87 -21.85 4.36
CA PHE A 129 -2.83 -20.91 4.82
C PHE A 129 -3.16 -19.45 4.45
N LEU A 130 -3.74 -19.23 3.27
CA LEU A 130 -4.15 -17.90 2.83
C LEU A 130 -5.32 -17.36 3.64
N ARG A 131 -6.31 -18.21 3.95
CA ARG A 131 -7.43 -17.82 4.84
C ARG A 131 -6.95 -17.46 6.23
N ASP A 132 -6.07 -18.28 6.83
CA ASP A 132 -5.50 -18.01 8.15
C ASP A 132 -4.75 -16.67 8.16
N LEU A 133 -4.02 -16.37 7.08
CA LEU A 133 -3.30 -15.13 6.93
C LEU A 133 -4.25 -13.93 6.74
N GLU A 134 -5.34 -14.09 5.99
CA GLU A 134 -6.39 -13.06 5.82
C GLU A 134 -7.12 -12.79 7.14
N ASP A 135 -7.52 -13.85 7.84
CA ASP A 135 -8.24 -13.78 9.12
C ASP A 135 -7.37 -13.16 10.23
N SER A 136 -6.05 -13.22 10.11
CA SER A 136 -5.13 -12.56 11.05
C SER A 136 -5.24 -11.04 11.03
N LEU A 137 -5.79 -10.43 9.97
CA LEU A 137 -5.86 -8.98 9.73
C LEU A 137 -4.48 -8.29 9.70
N THR A 138 -3.40 -9.06 9.55
CA THR A 138 -2.03 -8.52 9.44
C THR A 138 -1.66 -8.18 8.02
N VAL A 139 -2.46 -8.64 7.06
CA VAL A 139 -2.26 -8.43 5.61
C VAL A 139 -3.54 -7.98 4.92
N ASN A 140 -3.38 -7.30 3.80
CA ASN A 140 -4.44 -6.86 2.92
C ASN A 140 -4.32 -7.58 1.57
N PHE A 141 -5.37 -8.24 1.13
CA PHE A 141 -5.45 -8.89 -0.18
C PHE A 141 -5.98 -7.92 -1.22
N ALA A 142 -5.25 -7.76 -2.31
CA ALA A 142 -5.77 -7.13 -3.52
C ALA A 142 -6.01 -8.23 -4.55
N HIS A 143 -7.26 -8.44 -4.94
CA HIS A 143 -7.64 -9.47 -5.91
C HIS A 143 -7.59 -8.95 -7.33
N HIS A 144 -7.19 -9.80 -8.27
CA HIS A 144 -7.27 -9.48 -9.69
C HIS A 144 -8.73 -9.45 -10.15
N SER A 145 -9.11 -8.44 -10.91
CA SER A 145 -10.40 -8.40 -11.59
C SER A 145 -10.19 -8.74 -13.07
N ASP A 146 -10.79 -9.83 -13.54
CA ASP A 146 -10.68 -10.26 -14.94
C ASP A 146 -11.39 -9.30 -15.89
N ASN A 147 -12.50 -8.74 -15.45
CA ASN A 147 -13.28 -7.75 -16.19
C ASN A 147 -13.50 -6.51 -15.31
N PRO A 148 -12.79 -5.40 -15.56
CA PRO A 148 -12.89 -4.19 -14.75
C PRO A 148 -14.19 -3.40 -15.07
N GLU A 149 -15.31 -3.96 -14.65
CA GLU A 149 -16.65 -3.39 -14.73
C GLU A 149 -17.25 -3.18 -13.34
N VAL A 150 -18.44 -2.63 -13.31
CA VAL A 150 -19.23 -2.52 -12.09
C VAL A 150 -19.46 -3.91 -11.49
N GLY A 151 -19.34 -3.98 -10.17
CA GLY A 151 -19.44 -5.26 -9.47
C GLY A 151 -18.11 -6.02 -9.48
N LEU A 152 -16.99 -5.34 -9.27
CA LEU A 152 -15.65 -5.93 -9.16
C LEU A 152 -15.61 -7.26 -8.40
N PRO A 153 -16.34 -7.45 -7.28
CA PRO A 153 -16.39 -8.75 -6.61
C PRO A 153 -16.92 -9.91 -7.46
N SER A 154 -17.79 -9.63 -8.44
CA SER A 154 -18.34 -10.65 -9.35
C SER A 154 -17.36 -11.08 -10.45
N HIS A 155 -16.28 -10.31 -10.63
CA HIS A 155 -15.25 -10.56 -11.63
C HIS A 155 -13.89 -10.85 -10.98
N THR A 156 -13.91 -11.36 -9.76
CA THR A 156 -12.71 -11.67 -8.97
C THR A 156 -12.09 -12.99 -9.42
N ASP A 157 -10.83 -12.93 -9.84
CA ASP A 157 -10.00 -14.13 -9.94
C ASP A 157 -9.33 -14.40 -8.58
N TYR A 158 -9.87 -15.35 -7.83
CA TYR A 158 -9.32 -15.73 -6.53
C TYR A 158 -7.95 -16.44 -6.62
N GLY A 159 -7.56 -16.91 -7.78
CA GLY A 159 -6.24 -17.50 -8.04
C GLY A 159 -5.15 -16.46 -8.31
N GLN A 160 -5.51 -15.20 -8.46
CA GLN A 160 -4.58 -14.11 -8.69
C GLN A 160 -4.79 -12.97 -7.68
N TYR A 161 -3.79 -12.73 -6.85
CA TYR A 161 -3.84 -11.70 -5.82
C TYR A 161 -2.44 -11.14 -5.53
N LYS A 162 -2.40 -9.93 -5.00
CA LYS A 162 -1.24 -9.32 -4.36
C LYS A 162 -1.47 -9.26 -2.86
N LEU A 163 -0.41 -9.40 -2.07
CA LEU A 163 -0.43 -9.23 -0.63
C LEU A 163 0.29 -7.95 -0.25
N TYR A 164 -0.39 -7.12 0.54
CA TYR A 164 0.17 -5.95 1.18
C TYR A 164 0.15 -6.14 2.68
N MET A 165 1.13 -5.62 3.40
CA MET A 165 1.07 -5.66 4.87
C MET A 165 0.02 -4.67 5.38
N GLY A 166 -0.67 -5.05 6.45
CA GLY A 166 -1.67 -4.21 7.10
C GLY A 166 -1.11 -2.92 7.68
N ASP A 167 0.19 -2.91 8.03
CA ASP A 167 0.90 -1.74 8.55
C ASP A 167 2.19 -1.48 7.78
N THR A 168 2.34 -0.26 7.25
CA THR A 168 3.50 0.13 6.43
C THR A 168 4.76 0.33 7.27
N GLY A 169 4.64 0.69 8.55
CA GLY A 169 5.79 0.74 9.45
C GLY A 169 6.40 -0.63 9.68
N LEU A 170 5.56 -1.65 9.91
CA LEU A 170 6.01 -3.04 10.00
C LEU A 170 6.57 -3.54 8.66
N PHE A 171 5.93 -3.17 7.55
CA PHE A 171 6.41 -3.49 6.20
C PHE A 171 7.84 -3.00 5.97
N ILE A 172 8.14 -1.74 6.32
CA ILE A 172 9.47 -1.15 6.17
C ILE A 172 10.48 -1.88 7.05
N THR A 173 10.15 -2.17 8.31
CA THR A 173 11.04 -2.92 9.21
C THR A 173 11.31 -4.33 8.67
N LEU A 174 10.30 -5.03 8.18
CA LEU A 174 10.46 -6.36 7.61
C LEU A 174 11.25 -6.36 6.30
N ALA A 175 11.04 -5.36 5.44
CA ALA A 175 11.75 -5.22 4.17
C ALA A 175 13.28 -5.04 4.34
N PHE A 176 13.68 -4.48 5.48
CA PHE A 176 15.09 -4.20 5.82
C PHE A 176 15.52 -4.87 7.11
N TRP A 177 15.00 -6.08 7.35
CA TRP A 177 15.22 -6.85 8.57
C TRP A 177 16.69 -7.09 8.91
N ASP A 178 17.52 -7.28 7.87
CA ASP A 178 18.95 -7.57 8.02
C ASP A 178 19.77 -6.37 8.50
N ASN A 179 19.22 -5.17 8.44
CA ASN A 179 19.93 -3.96 8.81
C ASN A 179 19.48 -3.47 10.20
N ALA A 180 20.43 -3.23 11.10
CA ALA A 180 20.14 -2.46 12.29
C ALA A 180 19.70 -1.05 11.90
N PHE A 181 18.89 -0.39 12.72
CA PHE A 181 18.39 0.96 12.45
C PHE A 181 19.52 1.96 12.14
N SER A 182 20.64 1.89 12.87
CA SER A 182 21.82 2.77 12.70
C SER A 182 22.43 2.68 11.30
N ASP A 183 22.29 1.54 10.64
CA ASP A 183 22.84 1.28 9.31
C ASP A 183 21.78 1.42 8.22
N ASN A 184 20.54 1.68 8.62
CA ASN A 184 19.40 1.73 7.73
C ASN A 184 19.26 3.12 7.08
N VAL A 185 20.03 3.33 6.03
CA VAL A 185 19.99 4.53 5.16
C VAL A 185 18.57 4.81 4.59
N ILE A 186 17.66 3.84 4.67
CA ILE A 186 16.28 3.97 4.21
C ILE A 186 15.49 4.99 5.00
N TYR A 187 15.64 5.02 6.32
CA TYR A 187 14.95 5.99 7.15
C TYR A 187 15.34 7.43 6.76
N GLU A 188 16.62 7.67 6.53
CA GLU A 188 17.09 8.97 6.05
C GLU A 188 16.61 9.28 4.62
N LYS A 189 16.63 8.29 3.73
CA LYS A 189 16.16 8.46 2.36
C LYS A 189 14.65 8.74 2.30
N LEU A 190 13.86 8.05 3.11
CA LEU A 190 12.42 8.29 3.20
C LEU A 190 12.13 9.69 3.73
N LEU A 191 12.80 10.13 4.79
CA LEU A 191 12.61 11.47 5.37
C LEU A 191 13.14 12.59 4.47
N SER A 192 14.24 12.37 3.76
CA SER A 192 14.97 13.42 3.03
C SER A 192 14.49 13.68 1.60
N ASP A 193 13.41 13.06 1.13
CA ASP A 193 12.91 13.16 -0.26
C ASP A 193 13.90 12.67 -1.35
N LYS A 194 14.94 11.94 -0.94
CA LYS A 194 15.95 11.35 -1.85
C LYS A 194 15.63 9.91 -2.18
N LEU A 195 14.34 9.61 -2.39
CA LEU A 195 13.90 8.25 -2.73
C LEU A 195 14.39 7.89 -4.13
N SER A 196 15.09 6.77 -4.23
CA SER A 196 15.35 6.11 -5.50
C SER A 196 14.06 5.47 -6.03
N VAL A 197 14.03 5.19 -7.34
CA VAL A 197 12.89 4.54 -8.03
C VAL A 197 12.50 3.21 -7.37
N ASP A 198 13.41 2.59 -6.62
CA ASP A 198 13.28 1.24 -6.06
C ASP A 198 12.33 1.12 -4.84
N LEU A 199 11.69 2.19 -4.40
CA LEU A 199 10.77 2.18 -3.25
C LEU A 199 9.30 2.41 -3.62
N GLY A 200 8.93 2.25 -4.89
CA GLY A 200 7.54 2.33 -5.36
C GLY A 200 6.60 1.41 -4.58
N TYR A 201 7.05 0.19 -4.30
CA TYR A 201 6.32 -0.82 -3.54
C TYR A 201 5.97 -0.42 -2.10
N VAL A 202 6.75 0.48 -1.47
CA VAL A 202 6.43 1.03 -0.14
C VAL A 202 5.23 1.97 -0.25
N TYR A 203 5.18 2.78 -1.33
CA TYR A 203 4.03 3.66 -1.59
C TYR A 203 2.79 2.89 -2.01
N GLU A 204 2.92 1.78 -2.75
CA GLU A 204 1.79 0.89 -3.02
C GLU A 204 1.24 0.30 -1.71
N ASN A 205 2.12 -0.11 -0.78
CA ASN A 205 1.69 -0.67 0.50
C ASN A 205 0.92 0.34 1.35
N ILE A 206 1.41 1.58 1.48
CA ILE A 206 0.68 2.59 2.26
C ILE A 206 -0.66 2.97 1.62
N VAL A 207 -0.74 3.01 0.28
CA VAL A 207 -2.00 3.24 -0.43
C VAL A 207 -2.97 2.10 -0.17
N ALA A 208 -2.53 0.83 -0.24
CA ALA A 208 -3.34 -0.33 0.09
C ALA A 208 -3.88 -0.24 1.53
N GLN A 209 -3.02 0.06 2.51
CA GLN A 209 -3.39 0.25 3.91
C GLN A 209 -4.46 1.34 4.07
N MET A 210 -4.27 2.51 3.46
CA MET A 210 -5.20 3.64 3.56
C MET A 210 -6.54 3.36 2.89
N LEU A 211 -6.56 2.70 1.73
CA LEU A 211 -7.79 2.32 1.06
C LEU A 211 -8.61 1.32 1.91
N VAL A 212 -7.95 0.35 2.55
CA VAL A 212 -8.63 -0.58 3.47
C VAL A 212 -9.14 0.14 4.71
N ALA A 213 -8.36 1.04 5.31
CA ALA A 213 -8.81 1.87 6.43
C ALA A 213 -10.03 2.73 6.08
N SER A 214 -10.14 3.17 4.82
CA SER A 214 -11.32 3.88 4.29
C SER A 214 -12.50 2.96 3.92
N GLY A 215 -12.40 1.65 4.21
CA GLY A 215 -13.47 0.67 3.99
C GLY A 215 -13.53 0.05 2.59
N HIS A 216 -12.51 0.22 1.77
CA HIS A 216 -12.47 -0.35 0.43
C HIS A 216 -11.92 -1.78 0.42
N LYS A 217 -12.53 -2.62 -0.42
CA LYS A 217 -11.89 -3.86 -0.87
C LYS A 217 -10.92 -3.53 -2.00
N LEU A 218 -9.76 -4.17 -1.98
CA LEU A 218 -8.73 -3.90 -2.97
C LEU A 218 -8.88 -4.80 -4.18
N PHE A 219 -8.89 -4.19 -5.35
CA PHE A 219 -8.84 -4.87 -6.65
C PHE A 219 -7.75 -4.22 -7.50
N TYR A 220 -7.16 -5.02 -8.42
CA TYR A 220 -6.23 -4.54 -9.43
C TYR A 220 -6.55 -5.21 -10.77
N HIS A 221 -5.94 -4.73 -11.85
CA HIS A 221 -6.13 -5.33 -13.17
C HIS A 221 -4.83 -5.33 -13.96
N THR A 222 -4.59 -6.44 -14.65
CA THR A 222 -3.47 -6.56 -15.59
C THR A 222 -3.98 -6.96 -16.96
N TRP A 223 -3.37 -6.42 -18.01
CA TRP A 223 -3.68 -6.83 -19.38
C TRP A 223 -2.45 -6.83 -20.25
N ARG A 224 -2.49 -7.67 -21.27
CA ARG A 224 -1.39 -7.76 -22.22
C ARG A 224 -1.42 -6.59 -23.19
N SER A 225 -0.26 -6.04 -23.52
CA SER A 225 -0.10 -5.07 -24.60
C SER A 225 -0.47 -5.72 -25.93
N GLU A 226 -1.20 -4.99 -26.79
CA GLU A 226 -1.52 -5.46 -28.14
C GLU A 226 -0.32 -5.37 -29.07
N THR A 227 0.67 -4.55 -28.76
CA THR A 227 1.82 -4.22 -29.61
C THR A 227 3.16 -4.75 -29.12
N SER A 228 3.19 -5.33 -27.91
CA SER A 228 4.41 -5.85 -27.29
C SER A 228 4.12 -7.01 -26.33
N ASN A 229 5.18 -7.74 -25.93
CA ASN A 229 5.08 -8.79 -24.90
C ASN A 229 5.01 -8.22 -23.47
N HIS A 230 4.77 -6.93 -23.33
CA HIS A 230 4.67 -6.27 -22.02
C HIS A 230 3.27 -6.37 -21.45
N ASN A 231 3.16 -6.64 -20.15
CA ASN A 231 1.90 -6.53 -19.43
C ASN A 231 1.80 -5.13 -18.82
N TYR A 232 0.63 -4.53 -19.00
CA TYR A 232 0.24 -3.32 -18.28
C TYR A 232 -0.50 -3.70 -17.01
N GLU A 233 -0.44 -2.82 -16.03
CA GLU A 233 -1.13 -2.97 -14.74
C GLU A 233 -1.69 -1.62 -14.30
N VAL A 234 -2.86 -1.66 -13.65
CA VAL A 234 -3.40 -0.58 -12.82
C VAL A 234 -3.39 -1.07 -11.39
N ASP A 235 -2.76 -0.31 -10.50
CA ASP A 235 -2.41 -0.75 -9.15
C ASP A 235 -3.65 -1.00 -8.29
N PHE A 236 -4.69 -0.13 -8.39
CA PHE A 236 -5.94 -0.33 -7.67
C PHE A 236 -7.14 0.09 -8.49
N LEU A 237 -8.26 -0.59 -8.25
CA LEU A 237 -9.58 -0.29 -8.80
C LEU A 237 -10.57 -0.11 -7.64
N LEU A 238 -11.31 0.99 -7.63
CA LEU A 238 -12.39 1.22 -6.69
C LEU A 238 -13.73 1.31 -7.43
N SER A 239 -14.79 0.79 -6.83
CA SER A 239 -16.16 0.96 -7.34
C SER A 239 -16.71 2.33 -6.96
N LYS A 240 -17.40 3.01 -7.89
CA LYS A 240 -18.17 4.23 -7.63
C LYS A 240 -19.50 4.22 -8.39
N GLY A 241 -20.58 3.93 -7.68
CA GLY A 241 -21.90 3.79 -8.32
C GLY A 241 -21.88 2.75 -9.43
N THR A 242 -22.16 3.18 -10.66
CA THR A 242 -22.14 2.32 -11.87
C THR A 242 -20.82 2.35 -12.64
N LYS A 243 -19.76 2.88 -12.05
CA LYS A 243 -18.45 3.09 -12.67
C LYS A 243 -17.33 2.60 -11.76
N ILE A 244 -16.13 2.55 -12.31
CA ILE A 244 -14.88 2.26 -11.60
C ILE A 244 -13.95 3.46 -11.62
N ARG A 245 -13.09 3.53 -10.63
CA ARG A 245 -12.00 4.51 -10.49
C ARG A 245 -10.67 3.77 -10.51
N PRO A 246 -9.91 3.83 -11.61
CA PRO A 246 -8.54 3.33 -11.63
C PRO A 246 -7.60 4.27 -10.89
N ILE A 247 -6.66 3.68 -10.16
CA ILE A 247 -5.64 4.37 -9.37
C ILE A 247 -4.28 3.80 -9.74
N GLU A 248 -3.35 4.67 -10.10
CA GLU A 248 -1.94 4.38 -10.30
C GLU A 248 -1.13 5.05 -9.20
N VAL A 249 -0.11 4.38 -8.68
CA VAL A 249 0.77 4.89 -7.61
C VAL A 249 2.16 5.13 -8.16
N LYS A 250 2.70 6.34 -7.99
CA LYS A 250 4.04 6.72 -8.47
C LYS A 250 4.85 7.42 -7.38
N SER A 251 5.90 6.79 -6.88
CA SER A 251 6.90 7.44 -6.03
C SER A 251 7.78 8.43 -6.82
N SER A 252 8.00 8.12 -8.11
CA SER A 252 8.79 8.91 -9.06
C SER A 252 8.29 8.69 -10.49
N GLY A 253 8.86 9.37 -11.49
CA GLY A 253 8.53 9.11 -12.89
C GLY A 253 7.09 9.42 -13.33
N TYR A 254 6.40 10.27 -12.59
CA TYR A 254 4.97 10.59 -12.75
C TYR A 254 4.59 11.35 -14.02
N LYS A 255 5.56 11.76 -14.83
CA LYS A 255 5.31 12.45 -16.11
C LYS A 255 4.73 11.52 -17.19
N THR A 256 4.82 10.23 -16.99
CA THR A 256 4.27 9.22 -17.91
C THR A 256 3.45 8.21 -17.10
N HIS A 257 2.20 8.05 -17.48
CA HIS A 257 1.25 7.12 -16.86
C HIS A 257 0.55 6.25 -17.92
N LYS A 258 1.37 5.62 -18.77
CA LYS A 258 0.93 4.85 -19.95
C LYS A 258 -0.05 3.72 -19.59
N SER A 259 0.13 3.05 -18.44
CA SER A 259 -0.79 2.01 -17.98
C SER A 259 -2.17 2.60 -17.69
N LEU A 260 -2.23 3.65 -16.87
CA LEU A 260 -3.49 4.31 -16.52
C LEU A 260 -4.21 4.84 -17.78
N ASP A 261 -3.49 5.49 -18.69
CA ASP A 261 -4.06 6.01 -19.94
C ASP A 261 -4.55 4.88 -20.85
N GLY A 262 -3.77 3.82 -20.98
CA GLY A 262 -4.15 2.61 -21.73
C GLY A 262 -5.40 1.96 -21.19
N PHE A 263 -5.49 1.81 -19.86
CA PHE A 263 -6.66 1.33 -19.17
C PHE A 263 -7.90 2.18 -19.44
N CYS A 264 -7.78 3.49 -19.21
CA CYS A 264 -8.89 4.43 -19.39
C CYS A 264 -9.38 4.51 -20.84
N ARG A 265 -8.51 4.30 -21.82
CA ARG A 265 -8.88 4.20 -23.24
C ARG A 265 -9.63 2.91 -23.51
N LYS A 266 -9.09 1.77 -23.05
CA LYS A 266 -9.66 0.44 -23.28
C LYS A 266 -11.04 0.29 -22.63
N TYR A 267 -11.20 0.79 -21.40
CA TYR A 267 -12.41 0.67 -20.59
C TYR A 267 -13.16 1.97 -20.41
N SER A 268 -13.09 2.87 -21.39
CA SER A 268 -13.63 4.25 -21.31
C SER A 268 -15.10 4.33 -20.90
N GLY A 269 -15.92 3.35 -21.29
CA GLY A 269 -17.33 3.25 -20.91
C GLY A 269 -17.54 3.02 -19.39
N ASN A 270 -16.57 2.43 -18.72
CA ASN A 270 -16.68 1.97 -17.34
C ASN A 270 -15.98 2.90 -16.33
N VAL A 271 -15.13 3.82 -16.79
CA VAL A 271 -14.34 4.72 -15.93
C VAL A 271 -15.12 6.01 -15.61
N SER A 272 -15.11 6.42 -14.32
CA SER A 272 -15.61 7.74 -13.89
C SER A 272 -14.48 8.75 -13.75
N ASP A 273 -13.77 8.66 -12.62
CA ASP A 273 -12.60 9.49 -12.32
C ASP A 273 -11.35 8.62 -12.42
N ARG A 274 -10.22 9.19 -12.75
CA ARG A 274 -8.93 8.51 -12.76
C ARG A 274 -7.91 9.26 -11.93
N TYR A 275 -7.18 8.52 -11.11
CA TYR A 275 -6.27 9.08 -10.13
C TYR A 275 -4.85 8.58 -10.34
N LEU A 276 -3.91 9.49 -10.20
CA LEU A 276 -2.50 9.18 -10.03
C LEU A 276 -2.06 9.70 -8.66
N LEU A 277 -1.72 8.78 -7.76
CA LEU A 277 -1.21 9.10 -6.44
C LEU A 277 0.31 9.25 -6.50
N TYR A 278 0.83 10.37 -5.99
CA TYR A 278 2.25 10.68 -6.16
C TYR A 278 2.81 11.59 -5.04
N THR A 279 4.06 11.96 -5.18
CA THR A 279 4.83 12.71 -4.15
C THR A 279 4.97 14.20 -4.48
N LYS A 280 3.99 14.81 -5.13
CA LYS A 280 3.94 16.23 -5.44
C LYS A 280 2.56 16.80 -5.13
N ASP A 281 2.37 18.10 -5.38
CA ASP A 281 1.13 18.81 -5.10
C ASP A 281 -0.03 18.39 -6.01
N LEU A 282 -1.26 18.61 -5.55
CA LEU A 282 -2.48 18.36 -6.30
C LEU A 282 -2.46 19.14 -7.60
N ARG A 283 -2.70 18.46 -8.72
CA ARG A 283 -2.87 19.07 -10.03
C ARG A 283 -3.75 18.19 -10.93
N ARG A 284 -4.23 18.78 -12.00
CA ARG A 284 -4.92 18.04 -13.07
C ARG A 284 -4.01 17.97 -14.31
N ASP A 285 -3.92 16.78 -14.88
CA ASP A 285 -3.28 16.53 -16.17
C ASP A 285 -4.34 15.90 -17.09
N GLU A 286 -4.85 16.68 -18.06
CA GLU A 286 -6.02 16.33 -18.87
C GLU A 286 -7.22 15.89 -18.02
N GLN A 287 -7.57 14.60 -18.09
CA GLN A 287 -8.67 14.00 -17.33
C GLN A 287 -8.18 13.31 -16.04
N THR A 288 -6.87 13.18 -15.85
CA THR A 288 -6.28 12.53 -14.68
C THR A 288 -6.09 13.53 -13.55
N LEU A 289 -6.58 13.21 -12.36
CA LEU A 289 -6.31 13.98 -11.16
C LEU A 289 -5.09 13.40 -10.46
N LEU A 290 -4.02 14.19 -10.39
CA LEU A 290 -2.81 13.84 -9.68
C LEU A 290 -2.94 14.33 -8.26
N LEU A 291 -2.89 13.39 -7.31
CA LEU A 291 -3.11 13.66 -5.88
C LEU A 291 -1.85 13.34 -5.07
N PRO A 292 -1.45 14.23 -4.14
CA PRO A 292 -0.51 13.85 -3.10
C PRO A 292 -0.97 12.56 -2.39
N VAL A 293 -0.06 11.62 -2.19
CA VAL A 293 -0.38 10.27 -1.69
C VAL A 293 -1.17 10.27 -0.37
N MET A 294 -0.94 11.25 0.52
CA MET A 294 -1.70 11.35 1.76
C MET A 294 -3.20 11.63 1.57
N LEU A 295 -3.63 12.08 0.38
CA LEU A 295 -5.04 12.29 0.08
C LEU A 295 -5.79 11.00 -0.28
N THR A 296 -5.10 9.85 -0.33
CA THR A 296 -5.71 8.52 -0.53
C THR A 296 -6.85 8.24 0.45
N MET A 297 -6.74 8.73 1.69
CA MET A 297 -7.74 8.55 2.74
C MET A 297 -9.12 9.14 2.41
N PHE A 298 -9.23 9.92 1.34
CA PHE A 298 -10.49 10.56 0.92
C PHE A 298 -11.10 9.95 -0.35
N LEU A 299 -10.48 8.92 -0.92
CA LEU A 299 -10.99 8.25 -2.12
C LEU A 299 -12.10 7.27 -1.79
#